data_edf6d5154c90ad19927856f1156cfae0
#
_entry.id   edf6d5154c90ad19927856f1156cfae0
#
_cell.length_a   1.000
_cell.length_b   1.000
_cell.length_c   1.000
_cell.angle_alpha   90.00
_cell.angle_beta   90.00
_cell.angle_gamma   90.00
#
_symmetry.space_group_name_H-M   'P 1'
#
loop_
_entity.id
_entity.type
_entity.pdbx_description
1 polymer ?
#
loop_
_entity_poly.entity_id
_entity_poly.type
_entity_poly.pdbx_seq_one_letter_code
_entity_poly.pdbx_strand_id
1 'polypeptide(L)'
;EAKRVADLHEKRTEAKIAAETAWRQRGLNMKETDKLGKDAYLGIPDVGPADVLKLENALKIKDNHLAHGTMWLVRKLSNLRWEHGASTRIGARMGRPEKAAPREKNLVHSLFPIDTFGGNQRLIRNAISKKDIRVQLGRRLCKKCGARTPLLICHRKITQNGRQEICRGKSKPLEDEQQKKGRRFGELQSLDISELAESARQNLGLDRVPDGMKCAKKLMSKKQIPESLEKGMLRAKHQLPVFRDGTIRYDMSDVPLTHFKPSEIMVPFQKLKQLGYTHDIDGHPLESDSQMLEIYPQDFIIAQNAVDFFVRAAKFTDELLERFYNMEPYYRVKEPVDLVGQLIVGLAPHTSGGVLGRIIGWTKSSGGYAHPMFHAAKRRNCDGDEDAIMLLLDGLLNFSKEILPANRGGQMDAPLVLTTRLN
;
A
#
# COMPACT_ATOMS: atom_id res chain seq x y z
N GLU A 1 38.49 16.43 32.84
CA GLU A 1 37.41 16.77 31.91
C GLU A 1 37.95 17.36 30.60
N ALA A 2 38.81 18.41 30.66
CA ALA A 2 39.39 19.03 29.45
C ALA A 2 40.21 18.03 28.61
N LYS A 3 40.97 17.12 29.22
CA LYS A 3 41.73 16.07 28.52
C LYS A 3 40.83 15.04 27.83
N ARG A 4 39.66 14.78 28.40
CA ARG A 4 38.66 13.88 27.87
C ARG A 4 37.91 14.49 26.67
N VAL A 5 37.66 15.80 26.70
CA VAL A 5 37.07 16.56 25.60
C VAL A 5 38.04 16.68 24.42
N ALA A 6 39.35 16.90 24.70
CA ALA A 6 40.38 16.92 23.68
C ALA A 6 40.53 15.57 22.96
N ASP A 7 40.53 14.46 23.71
CA ASP A 7 40.58 13.09 23.17
C ASP A 7 39.37 12.75 22.30
N LEU A 8 38.17 13.21 22.70
CA LEU A 8 36.95 13.11 21.91
C LEU A 8 37.00 13.95 20.62
N HIS A 9 37.62 15.12 20.67
CA HIS A 9 37.76 16.00 19.52
C HIS A 9 38.75 15.41 18.50
N GLU A 10 39.84 14.82 18.99
CA GLU A 10 40.85 14.16 18.16
C GLU A 10 40.26 12.93 17.47
N LYS A 11 39.57 12.06 18.19
CA LYS A 11 38.86 10.89 17.63
C LYS A 11 37.79 11.28 16.61
N ARG A 12 37.10 12.39 16.85
CA ARG A 12 36.07 12.92 15.92
C ARG A 12 36.74 13.45 14.63
N THR A 13 37.92 14.03 14.74
CA THR A 13 38.70 14.54 13.61
C THR A 13 39.24 13.36 12.79
N GLU A 14 39.77 12.33 13.45
CA GLU A 14 40.24 11.10 12.78
C GLU A 14 39.11 10.35 12.05
N ALA A 15 37.93 10.24 12.66
CA ALA A 15 36.76 9.66 12.03
C ALA A 15 36.29 10.46 10.80
N LYS A 16 36.37 11.80 10.87
CA LYS A 16 36.05 12.67 9.76
C LYS A 16 37.04 12.50 8.59
N ILE A 17 38.32 12.43 8.89
CA ILE A 17 39.39 12.18 7.90
C ILE A 17 39.24 10.79 7.25
N ALA A 18 38.93 9.77 8.04
CA ALA A 18 38.71 8.42 7.53
C ALA A 18 37.46 8.35 6.61
N ALA A 19 36.39 9.05 6.97
CA ALA A 19 35.20 9.17 6.14
C ALA A 19 35.48 9.92 4.83
N GLU A 20 36.22 11.05 4.87
CA GLU A 20 36.64 11.82 3.69
C GLU A 20 37.54 10.99 2.76
N THR A 21 38.43 10.16 3.32
CA THR A 21 39.30 9.28 2.54
C THR A 21 38.53 8.15 1.85
N ALA A 22 37.58 7.56 2.53
CA ALA A 22 36.69 6.57 1.96
C ALA A 22 35.81 7.14 0.83
N TRP A 23 35.37 8.39 0.95
CA TRP A 23 34.62 9.11 -0.07
C TRP A 23 35.44 9.41 -1.31
N ARG A 24 36.68 9.90 -1.13
CA ARG A 24 37.60 10.14 -2.24
C ARG A 24 37.94 8.87 -3.03
N GLN A 25 38.07 7.75 -2.35
CA GLN A 25 38.31 6.45 -3.00
C GLN A 25 37.13 5.96 -3.86
N ARG A 26 35.91 6.47 -3.60
CA ARG A 26 34.72 6.20 -4.41
C ARG A 26 34.52 7.16 -5.60
N GLY A 27 35.46 8.10 -5.83
CA GLY A 27 35.35 9.07 -6.92
C GLY A 27 34.29 10.16 -6.72
N LEU A 28 33.75 10.30 -5.51
CA LEU A 28 32.77 11.32 -5.17
C LEU A 28 33.48 12.59 -4.68
N ASN A 29 33.23 13.69 -5.33
CA ASN A 29 33.88 14.98 -4.99
C ASN A 29 32.97 15.70 -3.98
N MET A 30 33.51 16.06 -2.80
CA MET A 30 32.76 16.77 -1.73
C MET A 30 32.10 18.07 -2.22
N LYS A 31 32.63 18.72 -3.26
CA LYS A 31 32.00 19.91 -3.85
C LYS A 31 30.72 19.65 -4.62
N GLU A 32 30.50 18.42 -5.09
CA GLU A 32 29.25 18.03 -5.75
C GLU A 32 28.15 17.64 -4.74
N THR A 33 28.55 17.14 -3.58
CA THR A 33 27.62 16.82 -2.49
C THR A 33 27.11 18.06 -1.76
N ASP A 34 27.90 19.15 -1.68
CA ASP A 34 27.45 20.45 -1.16
C ASP A 34 26.37 21.12 -2.04
N LYS A 35 26.32 20.79 -3.32
CA LYS A 35 25.25 21.22 -4.24
C LYS A 35 23.96 20.41 -4.11
N LEU A 36 24.07 19.15 -3.68
CA LEU A 36 22.93 18.24 -3.50
C LEU A 36 22.31 18.31 -2.10
N GLY A 37 22.89 19.02 -1.17
CA GLY A 37 22.49 18.82 0.20
C GLY A 37 22.56 19.93 1.21
N LYS A 38 22.08 21.14 0.93
CA LYS A 38 21.62 21.99 2.05
C LYS A 38 20.34 21.46 2.72
N ASP A 39 19.66 20.50 2.08
CA ASP A 39 18.45 19.87 2.58
C ASP A 39 18.62 18.39 2.98
N ALA A 40 19.82 17.82 2.84
CA ALA A 40 20.13 16.46 3.30
C ALA A 40 20.57 16.49 4.77
N TYR A 41 19.63 16.76 5.65
CA TYR A 41 19.82 16.49 7.07
C TYR A 41 19.96 14.99 7.26
N LEU A 42 21.20 14.58 7.69
CA LEU A 42 21.52 13.23 8.19
C LEU A 42 21.29 12.04 7.23
N GLY A 43 21.66 12.20 5.98
CA GLY A 43 22.07 11.03 5.21
C GLY A 43 23.45 10.57 5.70
N ILE A 44 23.51 9.67 6.66
CA ILE A 44 24.67 8.78 6.74
C ILE A 44 24.66 8.08 5.38
N PRO A 45 25.67 8.28 4.50
CA PRO A 45 25.70 7.56 3.23
C PRO A 45 25.60 6.08 3.57
N ASP A 46 24.99 5.29 2.68
CA ASP A 46 24.97 3.83 2.77
C ASP A 46 26.40 3.35 3.05
N VAL A 47 26.73 3.21 4.33
CA VAL A 47 28.05 2.77 4.78
C VAL A 47 27.98 1.26 4.63
N GLY A 48 28.49 0.77 3.51
CA GLY A 48 28.54 -0.67 3.26
C GLY A 48 29.40 -1.37 4.31
N PRO A 49 29.23 -2.69 4.51
CA PRO A 49 30.00 -3.47 5.48
C PRO A 49 31.52 -3.26 5.42
N ALA A 50 32.08 -3.03 4.24
CA ALA A 50 33.50 -2.75 4.04
C ALA A 50 33.93 -1.36 4.58
N ASP A 51 33.03 -0.39 4.62
CA ASP A 51 33.31 0.95 5.13
C ASP A 51 33.20 1.00 6.65
N VAL A 52 32.29 0.23 7.23
CA VAL A 52 32.21 0.01 8.69
C VAL A 52 33.49 -0.64 9.18
N LEU A 53 34.01 -1.67 8.48
CA LEU A 53 35.24 -2.34 8.84
C LEU A 53 36.45 -1.39 8.78
N LYS A 54 36.51 -0.47 7.81
CA LYS A 54 37.56 0.56 7.73
C LYS A 54 37.45 1.57 8.88
N LEU A 55 36.24 1.97 9.26
CA LEU A 55 35.97 2.85 10.39
C LEU A 55 36.35 2.17 11.71
N GLU A 56 36.04 0.88 11.89
CA GLU A 56 36.42 0.10 13.05
C GLU A 56 37.93 -0.05 13.19
N ASN A 57 38.62 -0.31 12.09
CA ASN A 57 40.09 -0.38 12.06
C ASN A 57 40.74 0.98 12.35
N ALA A 58 40.19 2.08 11.82
CA ALA A 58 40.69 3.44 12.08
C ALA A 58 40.47 3.86 13.54
N LEU A 59 39.38 3.40 14.17
CA LEU A 59 39.04 3.66 15.57
C LEU A 59 39.70 2.66 16.55
N LYS A 60 40.53 1.71 16.04
CA LYS A 60 41.15 0.63 16.83
C LYS A 60 40.16 -0.19 17.64
N ILE A 61 38.99 -0.42 17.11
CA ILE A 61 37.94 -1.23 17.72
C ILE A 61 38.24 -2.69 17.36
N LYS A 62 38.52 -3.51 18.35
CA LYS A 62 38.99 -4.90 18.14
C LYS A 62 37.88 -5.94 17.94
N ASP A 63 36.63 -5.58 18.16
CA ASP A 63 35.53 -6.53 18.12
C ASP A 63 34.87 -6.53 16.73
N ASN A 64 34.42 -7.67 16.25
CA ASN A 64 33.79 -7.82 14.94
C ASN A 64 32.32 -7.31 14.98
N HIS A 65 32.11 -6.06 14.61
CA HIS A 65 30.87 -5.33 14.88
C HIS A 65 29.95 -5.13 13.67
N LEU A 66 30.23 -5.78 12.55
CA LEU A 66 29.33 -5.81 11.39
C LEU A 66 27.92 -6.33 11.73
N ALA A 67 27.81 -7.01 12.88
CA ALA A 67 26.57 -7.56 13.41
C ALA A 67 25.83 -6.61 14.39
N HIS A 68 26.45 -5.52 14.80
CA HIS A 68 25.88 -4.62 15.79
C HIS A 68 25.15 -3.46 15.13
N GLY A 69 23.96 -3.15 15.61
CA GLY A 69 23.14 -2.05 15.09
C GLY A 69 23.73 -0.67 15.37
N THR A 70 23.11 0.33 14.80
CA THR A 70 23.45 1.76 14.91
C THR A 70 23.65 2.21 16.37
N MET A 71 22.85 1.68 17.30
CA MET A 71 22.93 2.01 18.73
C MET A 71 24.27 1.58 19.35
N TRP A 72 24.80 0.44 18.95
CA TRP A 72 26.12 -0.01 19.42
C TRP A 72 27.21 0.96 18.93
N LEU A 73 27.16 1.36 17.65
CA LEU A 73 28.10 2.32 17.09
C LEU A 73 28.05 3.66 17.83
N VAL A 74 26.85 4.17 18.11
CA VAL A 74 26.65 5.38 18.89
C VAL A 74 27.19 5.25 20.31
N ARG A 75 26.99 4.14 20.98
CA ARG A 75 27.59 3.84 22.30
C ARG A 75 29.10 3.92 22.28
N LYS A 76 29.72 3.28 21.29
CA LYS A 76 31.19 3.27 21.16
C LYS A 76 31.78 4.65 20.81
N LEU A 77 31.13 5.37 19.89
CA LEU A 77 31.59 6.68 19.46
C LEU A 77 31.37 7.80 20.48
N SER A 78 30.25 7.76 21.19
CA SER A 78 29.92 8.77 22.20
C SER A 78 30.62 8.59 23.53
N ASN A 79 31.11 7.38 23.81
CA ASN A 79 31.65 6.97 25.12
C ASN A 79 30.66 7.23 26.27
N LEU A 80 29.38 7.31 25.96
CA LEU A 80 28.29 7.45 26.90
C LEU A 80 27.67 6.08 27.17
N ARG A 81 27.23 5.84 28.38
CA ARG A 81 26.49 4.63 28.74
C ARG A 81 25.04 4.81 28.27
N TRP A 82 24.79 4.46 27.01
CA TRP A 82 23.44 4.35 26.48
C TRP A 82 22.90 2.97 26.87
N GLU A 83 21.89 2.94 27.68
CA GLU A 83 21.15 1.71 27.99
C GLU A 83 19.81 1.79 27.29
N HIS A 84 19.33 0.62 26.81
CA HIS A 84 17.95 0.51 26.43
C HIS A 84 17.13 0.74 27.68
N GLY A 85 16.54 1.92 27.79
CA GLY A 85 15.57 2.22 28.84
C GLY A 85 14.38 1.27 28.78
N ALA A 86 13.43 1.44 29.68
CA ALA A 86 12.13 0.78 29.61
C ALA A 86 11.63 0.86 28.17
N SER A 87 11.09 -0.27 27.68
CA SER A 87 10.72 -0.53 26.31
C SER A 87 10.46 0.75 25.52
N THR A 88 11.25 0.97 24.46
CA THR A 88 11.12 2.10 23.53
C THR A 88 9.78 2.15 22.82
N ARG A 89 8.79 1.41 23.31
CA ARG A 89 7.41 1.51 22.86
C ARG A 89 6.92 2.89 23.22
N ILE A 90 6.86 3.68 22.18
CA ILE A 90 6.21 4.97 22.28
C ILE A 90 4.73 4.66 22.44
N GLY A 91 4.17 4.99 23.58
CA GLY A 91 2.73 4.90 23.75
C GLY A 91 2.06 5.69 22.63
N ALA A 92 1.07 5.07 21.95
CA ALA A 92 0.28 5.78 20.98
C ALA A 92 -0.37 6.98 21.65
N ARG A 93 -0.22 8.17 21.08
CA ARG A 93 -1.07 9.29 21.47
C ARG A 93 -2.50 8.89 21.18
N MET A 94 -3.39 9.10 22.15
CA MET A 94 -4.81 8.93 21.93
C MET A 94 -5.23 9.87 20.80
N GLY A 95 -5.83 9.30 19.74
CA GLY A 95 -6.41 10.07 18.66
C GLY A 95 -7.50 11.00 19.17
N ARG A 96 -7.89 11.94 18.34
CA ARG A 96 -9.01 12.86 18.66
C ARG A 96 -10.27 12.04 18.91
N PRO A 97 -11.09 12.38 19.93
CA PRO A 97 -12.32 11.65 20.25
C PRO A 97 -13.25 11.47 19.05
N GLU A 98 -13.27 12.43 18.11
CA GLU A 98 -14.10 12.39 16.90
C GLU A 98 -13.70 11.26 15.93
N LYS A 99 -12.46 10.76 16.03
CA LYS A 99 -11.97 9.64 15.21
C LYS A 99 -12.16 8.29 15.89
N ALA A 100 -12.40 8.25 17.20
CA ALA A 100 -12.60 7.02 17.94
C ALA A 100 -13.95 6.36 17.68
N ALA A 101 -14.96 7.09 17.21
CA ALA A 101 -16.25 6.54 16.84
C ALA A 101 -16.17 5.86 15.47
N PRO A 102 -16.58 4.58 15.36
CA PRO A 102 -16.64 3.92 14.06
C PRO A 102 -17.64 4.67 13.17
N ARG A 103 -17.15 5.24 12.08
CA ARG A 103 -18.01 5.84 11.06
C ARG A 103 -18.70 4.72 10.30
N GLU A 104 -20.04 4.76 10.25
CA GLU A 104 -20.79 3.92 9.31
C GLU A 104 -20.36 4.27 7.89
N LYS A 105 -19.42 3.52 7.37
CA LYS A 105 -19.00 3.62 5.96
C LYS A 105 -20.09 2.94 5.13
N ASN A 106 -20.77 3.66 4.26
CA ASN A 106 -21.60 3.09 3.20
C ASN A 106 -20.67 2.29 2.25
N LEU A 107 -20.34 1.08 2.66
CA LEU A 107 -19.39 0.23 1.97
C LEU A 107 -20.01 -0.27 0.66
N VAL A 108 -19.42 0.09 -0.47
CA VAL A 108 -19.77 -0.47 -1.77
C VAL A 108 -18.70 -1.46 -2.21
N HIS A 109 -19.11 -2.47 -2.98
CA HIS A 109 -18.21 -3.49 -3.51
C HIS A 109 -17.82 -3.19 -4.96
N SER A 110 -18.66 -2.44 -5.68
CA SER A 110 -18.44 -2.13 -7.09
C SER A 110 -18.63 -0.66 -7.40
N LEU A 111 -17.75 -0.13 -8.24
CA LEU A 111 -17.85 1.21 -8.83
C LEU A 111 -18.65 1.19 -10.14
N PHE A 112 -19.56 0.22 -10.29
CA PHE A 112 -20.55 0.22 -11.35
C PHE A 112 -21.80 1.00 -10.88
N PRO A 113 -22.31 1.98 -11.67
CA PRO A 113 -23.45 2.80 -11.25
C PRO A 113 -24.76 2.06 -11.50
N ILE A 114 -25.64 2.06 -10.51
CA ILE A 114 -27.00 1.51 -10.62
C ILE A 114 -28.09 2.51 -10.26
N ASP A 115 -27.73 3.77 -10.02
CA ASP A 115 -28.57 4.90 -9.60
C ASP A 115 -29.53 4.52 -8.45
N THR A 116 -30.80 4.79 -8.59
CA THR A 116 -31.87 4.46 -7.61
C THR A 116 -32.39 3.03 -7.73
N PHE A 117 -32.03 2.33 -8.79
CA PHE A 117 -32.52 0.98 -9.06
C PHE A 117 -32.09 -0.07 -8.01
N GLY A 118 -31.00 0.20 -7.27
CA GLY A 118 -30.55 -0.66 -6.17
C GLY A 118 -31.30 -0.48 -4.85
N GLY A 119 -32.22 0.49 -4.78
CA GLY A 119 -32.90 0.88 -3.56
C GLY A 119 -31.97 1.58 -2.55
N ASN A 120 -32.42 1.75 -1.30
CA ASN A 120 -31.65 2.44 -0.25
C ASN A 120 -30.32 1.77 0.06
N GLN A 121 -30.27 0.44 -0.01
CA GLN A 121 -29.05 -0.34 0.26
C GLN A 121 -28.13 -0.48 -0.95
N ARG A 122 -28.51 0.01 -2.13
CA ARG A 122 -27.75 -0.08 -3.39
C ARG A 122 -27.41 -1.50 -3.81
N LEU A 123 -28.31 -2.46 -3.58
CA LEU A 123 -28.09 -3.86 -3.90
C LEU A 123 -28.24 -4.11 -5.40
N ILE A 124 -27.29 -4.79 -6.00
CA ILE A 124 -27.33 -5.13 -7.43
C ILE A 124 -28.53 -6.03 -7.77
N ARG A 125 -28.94 -6.94 -6.90
CA ARG A 125 -30.10 -7.82 -7.11
C ARG A 125 -31.39 -7.05 -7.40
N ASN A 126 -31.57 -5.89 -6.75
CA ASN A 126 -32.75 -5.05 -6.98
C ASN A 126 -32.71 -4.37 -8.37
N ALA A 127 -31.51 -4.04 -8.86
CA ALA A 127 -31.33 -3.52 -10.21
C ALA A 127 -31.55 -4.63 -11.25
N ILE A 128 -31.03 -5.84 -11.03
CA ILE A 128 -31.20 -7.00 -11.91
C ILE A 128 -32.68 -7.34 -12.09
N SER A 129 -33.49 -7.26 -11.02
CA SER A 129 -34.94 -7.53 -11.11
C SER A 129 -35.71 -6.55 -12.01
N LYS A 130 -35.14 -5.37 -12.28
CA LYS A 130 -35.70 -4.35 -13.20
C LYS A 130 -35.28 -4.55 -14.66
N LYS A 131 -34.32 -5.45 -14.91
CA LYS A 131 -33.68 -5.73 -16.20
C LYS A 131 -32.99 -4.51 -16.80
N ASP A 132 -33.74 -3.54 -17.34
CA ASP A 132 -33.23 -2.32 -17.93
C ASP A 132 -33.12 -1.20 -16.91
N ILE A 133 -31.90 -0.66 -16.78
CA ILE A 133 -31.60 0.48 -15.93
C ILE A 133 -31.09 1.65 -16.78
N ARG A 134 -31.47 2.90 -16.39
CA ARG A 134 -30.95 4.10 -17.04
C ARG A 134 -29.93 4.76 -16.14
N VAL A 135 -28.66 4.78 -16.60
CA VAL A 135 -27.53 5.31 -15.85
C VAL A 135 -26.68 6.24 -16.72
N GLN A 136 -26.07 7.22 -16.08
CA GLN A 136 -25.19 8.16 -16.76
C GLN A 136 -23.80 7.55 -16.95
N LEU A 137 -23.40 7.33 -18.21
CA LEU A 137 -22.13 6.68 -18.56
C LEU A 137 -21.45 7.41 -19.73
N GLY A 138 -20.11 7.28 -19.79
CA GLY A 138 -19.32 7.81 -20.89
C GLY A 138 -19.54 7.02 -22.18
N ARG A 139 -19.51 7.69 -23.31
CA ARG A 139 -19.59 7.05 -24.64
C ARG A 139 -18.23 6.49 -25.06
N ARG A 140 -18.23 5.26 -25.50
CA ARG A 140 -17.03 4.58 -25.99
C ARG A 140 -17.37 3.76 -27.23
N LEU A 141 -16.36 3.50 -28.06
CA LEU A 141 -16.44 2.67 -29.24
C LEU A 141 -15.50 1.48 -29.13
N CYS A 142 -16.01 0.28 -29.38
CA CYS A 142 -15.18 -0.91 -29.40
C CYS A 142 -14.23 -0.89 -30.61
N LYS A 143 -12.94 -1.11 -30.39
CA LYS A 143 -11.94 -1.16 -31.47
C LYS A 143 -12.06 -2.40 -32.35
N LYS A 144 -12.66 -3.51 -31.83
CA LYS A 144 -12.78 -4.79 -32.56
C LYS A 144 -14.06 -4.85 -33.40
N CYS A 145 -15.22 -4.58 -32.81
CA CYS A 145 -16.49 -4.73 -33.51
C CYS A 145 -17.19 -3.41 -33.88
N GLY A 146 -16.59 -2.25 -33.58
CA GLY A 146 -17.15 -0.93 -33.89
C GLY A 146 -18.40 -0.58 -33.10
N ALA A 147 -18.87 -1.42 -32.17
CA ALA A 147 -20.08 -1.13 -31.41
C ALA A 147 -19.87 -0.06 -30.34
N ARG A 148 -20.90 0.76 -30.08
CA ARG A 148 -20.93 1.64 -28.92
C ARG A 148 -21.08 0.81 -27.66
N THR A 149 -20.25 1.06 -26.66
CA THR A 149 -20.28 0.38 -25.35
C THR A 149 -19.83 1.37 -24.27
N PRO A 150 -20.44 1.36 -23.08
CA PRO A 150 -19.96 2.16 -21.96
C PRO A 150 -18.76 1.53 -21.24
N LEU A 151 -18.46 0.25 -21.52
CA LEU A 151 -17.47 -0.55 -20.82
C LEU A 151 -16.09 -0.42 -21.47
N LEU A 152 -15.02 -0.60 -20.66
CA LEU A 152 -13.64 -0.66 -21.15
C LEU A 152 -13.41 -1.84 -22.08
N ILE A 153 -14.07 -2.97 -21.78
CA ILE A 153 -14.07 -4.18 -22.61
C ILE A 153 -15.49 -4.37 -23.14
N CYS A 154 -15.61 -4.69 -24.43
CA CYS A 154 -16.89 -4.87 -25.11
C CYS A 154 -17.49 -6.23 -24.76
N HIS A 155 -18.71 -6.26 -24.27
CA HIS A 155 -19.48 -7.48 -23.96
C HIS A 155 -20.53 -7.83 -25.02
N ARG A 156 -20.49 -7.16 -26.18
CA ARG A 156 -21.45 -7.44 -27.27
C ARG A 156 -21.21 -8.85 -27.83
N LYS A 157 -22.29 -9.61 -28.00
CA LYS A 157 -22.26 -10.86 -28.73
C LYS A 157 -22.02 -10.60 -30.21
N ILE A 158 -21.02 -11.25 -30.77
CA ILE A 158 -20.66 -11.22 -32.19
C ILE A 158 -20.70 -12.63 -32.74
N THR A 159 -21.14 -12.79 -33.99
CA THR A 159 -21.06 -14.08 -34.68
C THR A 159 -19.73 -14.12 -35.42
N GLN A 160 -18.83 -15.02 -35.02
CA GLN A 160 -17.57 -15.26 -35.67
C GLN A 160 -17.48 -16.75 -36.02
N ASN A 161 -17.26 -17.12 -37.27
CA ASN A 161 -17.24 -18.51 -37.78
C ASN A 161 -18.50 -19.31 -37.42
N GLY A 162 -19.69 -18.70 -37.49
CA GLY A 162 -20.96 -19.35 -37.17
C GLY A 162 -21.24 -19.59 -35.67
N ARG A 163 -20.33 -19.20 -34.78
CA ARG A 163 -20.50 -19.28 -33.32
C ARG A 163 -20.71 -17.90 -32.74
N GLN A 164 -21.62 -17.83 -31.77
CA GLN A 164 -21.83 -16.62 -31.00
C GLN A 164 -20.77 -16.53 -29.87
N GLU A 165 -19.94 -15.50 -29.93
CA GLU A 165 -18.91 -15.23 -28.92
C GLU A 165 -19.01 -13.79 -28.42
N ILE A 166 -18.54 -13.56 -27.18
CA ILE A 166 -18.44 -12.20 -26.62
C ILE A 166 -17.22 -11.52 -27.27
N CYS A 167 -17.40 -10.30 -27.76
CA CYS A 167 -16.39 -9.55 -28.51
C CYS A 167 -15.05 -9.36 -27.78
N ARG A 168 -15.08 -9.07 -26.48
CA ARG A 168 -13.91 -8.79 -25.61
C ARG A 168 -12.92 -7.76 -26.17
N GLY A 169 -13.32 -6.96 -27.16
CA GLY A 169 -12.51 -5.89 -27.75
C GLY A 169 -12.34 -4.73 -26.77
N LYS A 170 -11.14 -4.14 -26.71
CA LYS A 170 -10.89 -2.91 -25.96
C LYS A 170 -11.67 -1.74 -26.60
N SER A 171 -12.27 -0.89 -25.78
CA SER A 171 -12.98 0.30 -26.26
C SER A 171 -12.12 1.56 -26.11
N LYS A 172 -12.35 2.55 -26.99
CA LYS A 172 -11.80 3.90 -26.89
C LYS A 172 -12.92 4.93 -26.61
N PRO A 173 -12.62 6.04 -25.94
CA PRO A 173 -13.59 7.13 -25.82
C PRO A 173 -14.06 7.60 -27.20
N LEU A 174 -15.33 7.93 -27.30
CA LEU A 174 -15.85 8.63 -28.46
C LEU A 174 -15.69 10.14 -28.21
N GLU A 175 -14.79 10.77 -28.95
CA GLU A 175 -14.54 12.22 -28.87
C GLU A 175 -15.52 12.95 -29.77
N ASP A 176 -16.57 13.52 -29.21
CA ASP A 176 -17.46 14.44 -29.93
C ASP A 176 -16.97 15.89 -29.75
N GLU A 177 -17.20 16.75 -30.77
CA GLU A 177 -16.85 18.19 -30.70
C GLU A 177 -17.50 18.93 -29.52
N GLN A 178 -18.64 18.45 -29.04
CA GLN A 178 -19.31 19.00 -27.87
C GLN A 178 -18.57 18.71 -26.56
N GLN A 179 -17.73 17.65 -26.50
CA GLN A 179 -16.90 17.30 -25.34
C GLN A 179 -15.70 18.26 -25.22
N LYS A 180 -15.21 18.81 -26.34
CA LYS A 180 -14.17 19.85 -26.34
C LYS A 180 -14.59 21.15 -25.67
N LYS A 181 -15.90 21.40 -25.52
CA LYS A 181 -16.49 22.63 -24.92
C LYS A 181 -16.76 22.50 -23.40
N GLY A 182 -16.15 21.59 -22.67
CA GLY A 182 -16.22 21.52 -21.20
C GLY A 182 -17.49 20.92 -20.59
N ARG A 183 -18.40 20.35 -21.39
CA ARG A 183 -19.62 19.69 -20.89
C ARG A 183 -19.29 18.30 -20.31
N ARG A 184 -20.13 17.83 -19.36
CA ARG A 184 -19.96 16.53 -18.70
C ARG A 184 -19.95 15.40 -19.73
N PHE A 185 -18.98 14.47 -19.59
CA PHE A 185 -18.71 13.39 -20.54
C PHE A 185 -19.74 12.23 -20.51
N GLY A 186 -20.80 12.32 -19.75
CA GLY A 186 -21.75 11.23 -19.59
C GLY A 186 -23.11 11.51 -20.20
N GLU A 187 -23.68 10.50 -20.84
CA GLU A 187 -25.03 10.44 -21.34
C GLU A 187 -25.86 9.44 -20.56
N LEU A 188 -27.17 9.69 -20.45
CA LEU A 188 -28.09 8.71 -19.90
C LEU A 188 -28.24 7.55 -20.91
N GLN A 189 -27.76 6.37 -20.53
CA GLN A 189 -27.81 5.17 -21.36
C GLN A 189 -28.67 4.12 -20.70
N SER A 190 -29.47 3.40 -21.50
CA SER A 190 -30.19 2.21 -21.06
C SER A 190 -29.25 1.00 -21.16
N LEU A 191 -29.18 0.20 -20.09
CA LEU A 191 -28.39 -1.00 -20.01
C LEU A 191 -29.23 -2.15 -19.49
N ASP A 192 -29.13 -3.30 -20.14
CA ASP A 192 -29.59 -4.57 -19.57
C ASP A 192 -28.58 -5.03 -18.51
N ILE A 193 -28.85 -4.69 -17.25
CA ILE A 193 -28.00 -5.04 -16.12
C ILE A 193 -28.06 -6.54 -15.82
N SER A 194 -29.18 -7.20 -16.18
CA SER A 194 -29.36 -8.64 -15.99
C SER A 194 -28.39 -9.43 -16.88
N GLU A 195 -28.35 -9.07 -18.18
CA GLU A 195 -27.42 -9.69 -19.13
C GLU A 195 -25.96 -9.43 -18.74
N LEU A 196 -25.63 -8.21 -18.34
CA LEU A 196 -24.27 -7.85 -17.91
C LEU A 196 -23.84 -8.60 -16.65
N ALA A 197 -24.72 -8.71 -15.67
CA ALA A 197 -24.43 -9.44 -14.42
C ALA A 197 -24.29 -10.94 -14.67
N GLU A 198 -25.15 -11.51 -15.52
CA GLU A 198 -25.06 -12.92 -15.88
C GLU A 198 -23.77 -13.23 -16.67
N SER A 199 -23.41 -12.40 -17.61
CA SER A 199 -22.14 -12.51 -18.35
C SER A 199 -20.94 -12.45 -17.41
N ALA A 200 -20.92 -11.49 -16.46
CA ALA A 200 -19.87 -11.36 -15.48
C ALA A 200 -19.79 -12.58 -14.54
N ARG A 201 -20.93 -13.10 -14.11
CA ARG A 201 -21.01 -14.33 -13.31
C ARG A 201 -20.41 -15.53 -14.03
N GLN A 202 -20.78 -15.73 -15.30
CA GLN A 202 -20.26 -16.81 -16.13
C GLN A 202 -18.76 -16.69 -16.37
N ASN A 203 -18.27 -15.47 -16.64
CA ASN A 203 -16.83 -15.21 -16.82
C ASN A 203 -16.01 -15.60 -15.59
N LEU A 204 -16.57 -15.42 -14.40
CA LEU A 204 -15.93 -15.77 -13.13
C LEU A 204 -16.17 -17.22 -12.71
N GLY A 205 -17.04 -17.97 -13.40
CA GLY A 205 -17.43 -19.32 -12.99
C GLY A 205 -18.10 -19.36 -11.61
N LEU A 206 -18.90 -18.34 -11.28
CA LEU A 206 -19.63 -18.29 -10.02
C LEU A 206 -21.01 -18.95 -10.17
N ASP A 207 -21.49 -19.65 -9.15
CA ASP A 207 -22.82 -20.29 -9.16
C ASP A 207 -23.95 -19.26 -9.20
N ARG A 208 -23.76 -18.13 -8.50
CA ARG A 208 -24.74 -17.04 -8.43
C ARG A 208 -24.06 -15.68 -8.24
N VAL A 209 -24.77 -14.61 -8.59
CA VAL A 209 -24.36 -13.25 -8.24
C VAL A 209 -24.45 -13.09 -6.71
N PRO A 210 -23.43 -12.54 -6.03
CA PRO A 210 -23.46 -12.37 -4.58
C PRO A 210 -24.62 -11.48 -4.12
N ASP A 211 -25.50 -11.99 -3.27
CA ASP A 211 -26.74 -11.31 -2.85
C ASP A 211 -26.49 -9.96 -2.17
N GLY A 212 -25.43 -9.87 -1.37
CA GLY A 212 -25.04 -8.67 -0.65
C GLY A 212 -24.23 -7.64 -1.45
N MET A 213 -24.05 -7.83 -2.75
CA MET A 213 -23.26 -6.93 -3.58
C MET A 213 -23.89 -5.54 -3.67
N LYS A 214 -23.18 -4.54 -3.14
CA LYS A 214 -23.55 -3.13 -3.18
C LYS A 214 -22.77 -2.41 -4.28
N CYS A 215 -23.47 -1.60 -5.08
CA CYS A 215 -22.91 -0.85 -6.19
C CYS A 215 -22.96 0.66 -5.96
N ALA A 216 -22.18 1.41 -6.71
CA ALA A 216 -22.20 2.86 -6.64
C ALA A 216 -23.54 3.41 -7.14
N LYS A 217 -24.02 4.54 -6.54
CA LYS A 217 -25.22 5.22 -7.04
C LYS A 217 -24.93 5.88 -8.37
N LYS A 218 -23.86 6.70 -8.43
CA LYS A 218 -23.41 7.43 -9.62
C LYS A 218 -21.89 7.44 -9.68
N LEU A 219 -21.35 7.56 -10.87
CA LEU A 219 -19.92 7.76 -11.06
C LEU A 219 -19.57 9.22 -10.83
N MET A 220 -18.44 9.45 -10.16
CA MET A 220 -17.92 10.79 -9.87
C MET A 220 -16.81 11.21 -10.82
N SER A 221 -16.31 10.29 -11.63
CA SER A 221 -15.21 10.54 -12.58
C SER A 221 -15.65 11.42 -13.74
N LYS A 222 -14.71 12.21 -14.29
CA LYS A 222 -14.97 13.09 -15.43
C LYS A 222 -15.45 12.30 -16.64
N LYS A 223 -14.84 11.16 -16.92
CA LYS A 223 -15.12 10.32 -18.09
C LYS A 223 -16.30 9.37 -17.90
N GLN A 224 -16.80 9.22 -16.67
CA GLN A 224 -17.93 8.36 -16.31
C GLN A 224 -17.80 6.93 -16.84
N ILE A 225 -16.63 6.35 -16.66
CA ILE A 225 -16.31 4.98 -17.05
C ILE A 225 -16.60 4.07 -15.85
N PRO A 226 -17.49 3.08 -15.97
CA PRO A 226 -17.74 2.13 -14.90
C PRO A 226 -16.59 1.13 -14.79
N GLU A 227 -16.40 0.63 -13.58
CA GLU A 227 -15.59 -0.56 -13.34
C GLU A 227 -16.35 -1.81 -13.85
N SER A 228 -15.63 -2.88 -14.19
CA SER A 228 -16.26 -4.14 -14.56
C SER A 228 -17.00 -4.76 -13.36
N LEU A 229 -18.14 -5.41 -13.61
CA LEU A 229 -18.96 -6.05 -12.57
C LEU A 229 -18.23 -7.22 -11.92
N GLU A 230 -17.38 -7.91 -12.65
CA GLU A 230 -16.58 -9.04 -12.17
C GLU A 230 -15.77 -8.67 -10.92
N LYS A 231 -15.08 -7.52 -10.95
CA LYS A 231 -14.31 -7.05 -9.79
C LYS A 231 -15.21 -6.81 -8.58
N GLY A 232 -16.37 -6.22 -8.79
CA GLY A 232 -17.37 -6.00 -7.74
C GLY A 232 -17.94 -7.29 -7.17
N MET A 233 -18.19 -8.31 -8.00
CA MET A 233 -18.67 -9.63 -7.57
C MET A 233 -17.63 -10.33 -6.69
N LEU A 234 -16.37 -10.32 -7.10
CA LEU A 234 -15.29 -10.92 -6.30
C LEU A 234 -15.11 -10.19 -4.96
N ARG A 235 -15.13 -8.84 -4.96
CA ARG A 235 -15.08 -8.09 -3.69
C ARG A 235 -16.27 -8.41 -2.79
N ALA A 236 -17.46 -8.51 -3.34
CA ALA A 236 -18.65 -8.88 -2.56
C ALA A 236 -18.55 -10.27 -1.97
N LYS A 237 -18.03 -11.25 -2.73
CA LYS A 237 -17.75 -12.63 -2.28
C LYS A 237 -16.81 -12.63 -1.06
N HIS A 238 -15.76 -11.81 -1.10
CA HIS A 238 -14.76 -11.68 -0.03
C HIS A 238 -15.12 -10.62 1.02
N GLN A 239 -16.30 -9.99 0.94
CA GLN A 239 -16.78 -8.95 1.86
C GLN A 239 -15.78 -7.77 1.98
N LEU A 240 -15.26 -7.31 0.87
CA LEU A 240 -14.28 -6.23 0.79
C LEU A 240 -14.90 -4.98 0.18
N PRO A 241 -14.82 -3.83 0.86
CA PRO A 241 -15.25 -2.56 0.28
C PRO A 241 -14.24 -2.06 -0.74
N VAL A 242 -14.73 -1.31 -1.73
CA VAL A 242 -13.89 -0.64 -2.71
C VAL A 242 -13.76 0.84 -2.38
N PHE A 243 -12.56 1.38 -2.51
CA PHE A 243 -12.32 2.80 -2.43
C PHE A 243 -12.62 3.49 -3.79
N ARG A 244 -12.68 4.83 -3.80
CA ARG A 244 -13.08 5.62 -4.98
C ARG A 244 -12.21 5.45 -6.21
N ASP A 245 -10.99 4.96 -6.04
CA ASP A 245 -10.00 4.71 -7.10
C ASP A 245 -9.96 3.26 -7.59
N GLY A 246 -10.78 2.38 -7.01
CA GLY A 246 -10.84 0.96 -7.32
C GLY A 246 -10.01 0.06 -6.39
N THR A 247 -9.23 0.63 -5.48
CA THR A 247 -8.40 -0.15 -4.54
C THR A 247 -9.16 -0.57 -3.28
N ILE A 248 -8.62 -1.56 -2.57
CA ILE A 248 -9.11 -2.03 -1.28
C ILE A 248 -8.16 -1.52 -0.21
N ARG A 249 -8.69 -0.79 0.77
CA ARG A 249 -7.90 -0.12 1.81
C ARG A 249 -8.41 -0.44 3.21
N TYR A 250 -7.48 -0.52 4.14
CA TYR A 250 -7.73 -0.60 5.56
C TYR A 250 -7.07 0.59 6.27
N ASP A 251 -7.85 1.35 7.03
CA ASP A 251 -7.34 2.52 7.74
C ASP A 251 -6.81 2.11 9.11
N MET A 252 -5.58 2.50 9.45
CA MET A 252 -4.94 2.25 10.75
C MET A 252 -4.37 3.54 11.30
N SER A 253 -4.39 3.68 12.64
CA SER A 253 -3.68 4.77 13.32
C SER A 253 -2.18 4.55 13.22
N ASP A 254 -1.45 5.58 12.86
CA ASP A 254 0.00 5.56 12.73
C ASP A 254 0.67 5.60 14.10
N VAL A 255 1.48 4.59 14.40
CA VAL A 255 2.24 4.48 15.65
C VAL A 255 3.72 4.28 15.33
N PRO A 256 4.59 5.22 15.75
CA PRO A 256 6.02 5.07 15.54
C PRO A 256 6.59 4.02 16.50
N LEU A 257 7.48 3.18 15.99
CA LEU A 257 8.17 2.14 16.73
C LEU A 257 9.59 2.00 16.21
N THR A 258 10.57 1.89 17.12
CA THR A 258 11.98 1.69 16.74
C THR A 258 12.47 0.27 17.06
N HIS A 259 11.90 -0.36 18.08
CA HIS A 259 12.32 -1.67 18.56
C HIS A 259 11.13 -2.54 18.93
N PHE A 260 11.26 -3.85 18.75
CA PHE A 260 10.23 -4.82 19.07
C PHE A 260 10.85 -6.18 19.43
N LYS A 261 10.05 -7.06 19.99
CA LYS A 261 10.40 -8.47 20.19
C LYS A 261 9.52 -9.35 19.28
N PRO A 262 10.04 -10.45 18.72
CA PRO A 262 9.25 -11.41 17.94
C PRO A 262 7.96 -11.83 18.65
N SER A 263 8.04 -12.10 19.96
CA SER A 263 6.88 -12.47 20.80
C SER A 263 5.77 -11.43 20.84
N GLU A 264 6.06 -10.17 20.58
CA GLU A 264 5.10 -9.06 20.63
C GLU A 264 4.33 -8.88 19.33
N ILE A 265 4.87 -9.40 18.23
CA ILE A 265 4.28 -9.28 16.89
C ILE A 265 3.73 -10.62 16.37
N MET A 266 3.55 -11.60 17.26
CA MET A 266 2.93 -12.89 16.96
C MET A 266 3.62 -13.69 15.83
N VAL A 267 4.91 -13.48 15.61
CA VAL A 267 5.70 -14.14 14.56
C VAL A 267 6.97 -14.70 15.17
N PRO A 268 7.27 -15.99 14.94
CA PRO A 268 8.45 -16.61 15.49
C PRO A 268 9.73 -16.05 14.85
N PHE A 269 10.80 -15.99 15.63
CA PHE A 269 12.09 -15.43 15.20
C PHE A 269 12.64 -16.09 13.94
N GLN A 270 12.36 -17.38 13.70
CA GLN A 270 12.79 -18.09 12.49
C GLN A 270 12.22 -17.44 11.21
N LYS A 271 10.97 -16.98 11.27
CA LYS A 271 10.34 -16.27 10.13
C LYS A 271 10.99 -14.91 9.92
N LEU A 272 11.33 -14.21 11.00
CA LEU A 272 12.04 -12.92 10.92
C LEU A 272 13.45 -13.07 10.38
N LYS A 273 14.15 -14.18 10.70
CA LYS A 273 15.43 -14.49 10.05
C LYS A 273 15.32 -14.56 8.53
N GLN A 274 14.25 -15.14 8.00
CA GLN A 274 14.01 -15.19 6.55
C GLN A 274 13.79 -13.81 5.94
N LEU A 275 13.36 -12.82 6.75
CA LEU A 275 13.17 -11.43 6.32
C LEU A 275 14.44 -10.58 6.48
N GLY A 276 15.51 -11.14 7.03
CA GLY A 276 16.81 -10.48 7.17
C GLY A 276 17.19 -10.06 8.59
N TYR A 277 16.35 -10.32 9.60
CA TYR A 277 16.68 -10.05 11.00
C TYR A 277 17.61 -11.15 11.51
N THR A 278 18.91 -10.90 11.55
CA THR A 278 19.91 -11.90 11.89
C THR A 278 20.47 -11.76 13.31
N HIS A 279 20.46 -10.55 13.85
CA HIS A 279 21.02 -10.23 15.15
C HIS A 279 20.07 -9.34 15.94
N ASP A 280 20.19 -9.37 17.26
CA ASP A 280 19.52 -8.45 18.16
C ASP A 280 20.26 -7.09 18.25
N ILE A 281 19.71 -6.17 19.06
CA ILE A 281 20.29 -4.84 19.25
C ILE A 281 21.66 -4.83 19.95
N ASP A 282 22.00 -5.92 20.65
CA ASP A 282 23.27 -6.08 21.34
C ASP A 282 24.30 -6.82 20.45
N GLY A 283 23.88 -7.24 19.24
CA GLY A 283 24.69 -7.92 18.24
C GLY A 283 24.81 -9.43 18.44
N HIS A 284 24.00 -10.01 19.31
CA HIS A 284 23.94 -11.46 19.44
C HIS A 284 23.09 -12.06 18.31
N PRO A 285 23.43 -13.25 17.83
CA PRO A 285 22.60 -13.96 16.85
C PRO A 285 21.16 -14.07 17.34
N LEU A 286 20.19 -13.89 16.44
CA LEU A 286 18.78 -14.02 16.76
C LEU A 286 18.41 -15.49 16.96
N GLU A 287 18.14 -15.91 18.18
CA GLU A 287 17.88 -17.31 18.55
C GLU A 287 16.61 -17.47 19.40
N SER A 288 16.01 -16.36 19.83
CA SER A 288 14.87 -16.38 20.75
C SER A 288 13.83 -15.30 20.39
N ASP A 289 12.56 -15.61 20.65
CA ASP A 289 11.44 -14.64 20.49
C ASP A 289 11.46 -13.52 21.53
N SER A 290 12.33 -13.60 22.54
CA SER A 290 12.46 -12.58 23.59
C SER A 290 13.53 -11.52 23.31
N GLN A 291 14.36 -11.73 22.29
CA GLN A 291 15.41 -10.77 21.91
C GLN A 291 14.81 -9.51 21.32
N MET A 292 15.44 -8.38 21.60
CA MET A 292 15.01 -7.07 21.10
C MET A 292 15.62 -6.82 19.71
N LEU A 293 14.79 -6.43 18.76
CA LEU A 293 15.19 -6.14 17.37
C LEU A 293 14.93 -4.67 17.06
N GLU A 294 15.77 -4.06 16.25
CA GLU A 294 15.52 -2.75 15.64
C GLU A 294 14.66 -2.96 14.37
N ILE A 295 13.53 -2.25 14.25
CA ILE A 295 12.66 -2.37 13.08
C ILE A 295 13.30 -1.70 11.87
N TYR A 296 13.28 -2.37 10.72
CA TYR A 296 13.75 -1.75 9.49
C TYR A 296 12.80 -0.63 9.02
N PRO A 297 13.33 0.42 8.39
CA PRO A 297 12.53 1.58 7.96
C PRO A 297 11.32 1.24 7.09
N GLN A 298 11.39 0.18 6.29
CA GLN A 298 10.29 -0.24 5.41
C GLN A 298 9.35 -1.27 6.03
N ASP A 299 9.63 -1.75 7.23
CA ASP A 299 8.84 -2.80 7.85
C ASP A 299 7.64 -2.24 8.62
N PHE A 300 6.55 -3.00 8.57
CA PHE A 300 5.25 -2.59 9.09
C PHE A 300 4.59 -3.73 9.87
N ILE A 301 4.12 -3.40 11.06
CA ILE A 301 3.39 -4.32 11.94
C ILE A 301 1.93 -3.91 11.90
N ILE A 302 1.06 -4.80 11.42
CA ILE A 302 -0.37 -4.49 11.29
C ILE A 302 -1.13 -4.73 12.59
N ALA A 303 -2.32 -4.16 12.70
CA ALA A 303 -3.26 -4.46 13.77
C ALA A 303 -3.86 -5.86 13.60
N GLN A 304 -4.08 -6.60 14.68
CA GLN A 304 -4.66 -7.95 14.64
C GLN A 304 -6.05 -7.97 13.96
N ASN A 305 -6.87 -6.96 14.19
CA ASN A 305 -8.18 -6.85 13.56
C ASN A 305 -8.12 -6.58 12.04
N ALA A 306 -6.96 -6.19 11.52
CA ALA A 306 -6.72 -6.04 10.08
C ALA A 306 -6.26 -7.32 9.40
N VAL A 307 -5.78 -8.32 10.16
CA VAL A 307 -5.24 -9.57 9.59
C VAL A 307 -6.25 -10.28 8.72
N ASP A 308 -7.46 -10.52 9.22
CA ASP A 308 -8.53 -11.18 8.46
C ASP A 308 -8.92 -10.40 7.22
N PHE A 309 -8.87 -9.07 7.29
CA PHE A 309 -9.13 -8.22 6.14
C PHE A 309 -8.05 -8.42 5.07
N PHE A 310 -6.77 -8.43 5.43
CA PHE A 310 -5.68 -8.63 4.47
C PHE A 310 -5.63 -10.06 3.92
N VAL A 311 -5.97 -11.07 4.71
CA VAL A 311 -6.14 -12.45 4.22
C VAL A 311 -7.23 -12.51 3.15
N ARG A 312 -8.38 -11.87 3.40
CA ARG A 312 -9.46 -11.80 2.41
C ARG A 312 -9.06 -10.99 1.17
N ALA A 313 -8.31 -9.89 1.35
CA ALA A 313 -7.80 -9.08 0.25
C ALA A 313 -6.80 -9.84 -0.61
N ALA A 314 -5.91 -10.63 -0.01
CA ALA A 314 -4.98 -11.51 -0.72
C ALA A 314 -5.72 -12.59 -1.53
N LYS A 315 -6.68 -13.27 -0.91
CA LYS A 315 -7.54 -14.28 -1.60
C LYS A 315 -8.35 -13.67 -2.73
N PHE A 316 -8.89 -12.47 -2.53
CA PHE A 316 -9.57 -11.73 -3.60
C PHE A 316 -8.62 -11.43 -4.76
N THR A 317 -7.40 -10.97 -4.46
CA THR A 317 -6.41 -10.62 -5.49
C THR A 317 -5.98 -11.86 -6.28
N ASP A 318 -5.77 -12.99 -5.61
CA ASP A 318 -5.45 -14.26 -6.25
C ASP A 318 -6.59 -14.74 -7.15
N GLU A 319 -7.83 -14.70 -6.68
CA GLU A 319 -9.00 -15.08 -7.46
C GLU A 319 -9.24 -14.11 -8.64
N LEU A 320 -8.91 -12.82 -8.47
CA LEU A 320 -8.94 -11.84 -9.54
C LEU A 320 -7.90 -12.14 -10.63
N LEU A 321 -6.68 -12.53 -10.24
CA LEU A 321 -5.65 -12.95 -11.17
C LEU A 321 -6.10 -14.17 -11.96
N GLU A 322 -6.57 -15.19 -11.27
CA GLU A 322 -6.94 -16.47 -11.88
C GLU A 322 -8.18 -16.35 -12.78
N ARG A 323 -9.29 -15.82 -12.26
CA ARG A 323 -10.59 -15.85 -12.95
C ARG A 323 -10.81 -14.69 -13.91
N PHE A 324 -10.23 -13.52 -13.64
CA PHE A 324 -10.45 -12.34 -14.48
C PHE A 324 -9.30 -12.06 -15.44
N TYR A 325 -8.05 -12.20 -14.95
CA TYR A 325 -6.86 -11.95 -15.78
C TYR A 325 -6.29 -13.21 -16.43
N ASN A 326 -6.74 -14.39 -16.00
CA ASN A 326 -6.24 -15.70 -16.47
C ASN A 326 -4.73 -15.85 -16.25
N MET A 327 -4.30 -15.48 -15.05
CA MET A 327 -2.92 -15.51 -14.56
C MET A 327 -2.83 -16.41 -13.33
N GLU A 328 -1.62 -16.85 -12.98
CA GLU A 328 -1.41 -17.61 -11.75
C GLU A 328 -1.63 -16.76 -10.49
N PRO A 329 -2.17 -17.35 -9.40
CA PRO A 329 -2.30 -16.68 -8.13
C PRO A 329 -0.92 -16.34 -7.54
N TYR A 330 -0.82 -15.18 -6.93
CA TYR A 330 0.43 -14.64 -6.41
C TYR A 330 0.63 -14.88 -4.92
N TYR A 331 -0.34 -14.46 -4.09
CA TYR A 331 -0.18 -14.46 -2.62
C TYR A 331 -0.28 -15.87 -2.02
N ARG A 332 -1.20 -16.68 -2.51
CA ARG A 332 -1.46 -18.08 -2.05
C ARG A 332 -1.61 -18.20 -0.54
N VAL A 333 -2.20 -17.17 0.08
CA VAL A 333 -2.39 -17.08 1.53
C VAL A 333 -3.43 -18.08 2.00
N LYS A 334 -3.01 -18.97 2.88
CA LYS A 334 -3.87 -19.94 3.60
C LYS A 334 -4.09 -19.49 5.04
N GLU A 335 -3.03 -19.14 5.72
CA GLU A 335 -2.98 -18.75 7.13
C GLU A 335 -2.46 -17.31 7.29
N PRO A 336 -2.75 -16.65 8.42
CA PRO A 336 -2.27 -15.29 8.69
C PRO A 336 -0.76 -15.10 8.55
N VAL A 337 0.03 -16.12 8.90
CA VAL A 337 1.50 -16.07 8.82
C VAL A 337 2.02 -15.93 7.38
N ASP A 338 1.22 -16.30 6.39
CA ASP A 338 1.58 -16.16 4.97
C ASP A 338 1.57 -14.68 4.51
N LEU A 339 0.95 -13.80 5.29
CA LEU A 339 1.02 -12.35 5.05
C LEU A 339 2.39 -11.77 5.40
N VAL A 340 3.17 -12.45 6.23
CA VAL A 340 4.51 -11.99 6.64
C VAL A 340 5.47 -12.05 5.47
N GLY A 341 6.05 -10.91 5.14
CA GLY A 341 6.89 -10.71 3.96
C GLY A 341 6.17 -10.07 2.78
N GLN A 342 4.82 -9.97 2.80
CA GLN A 342 4.06 -9.37 1.72
C GLN A 342 4.20 -7.84 1.71
N LEU A 343 4.24 -7.28 0.49
CA LEU A 343 4.39 -5.85 0.30
C LEU A 343 3.06 -5.11 0.41
N ILE A 344 3.11 -3.99 1.09
CA ILE A 344 2.00 -3.06 1.25
C ILE A 344 2.35 -1.66 0.75
N VAL A 345 1.34 -0.85 0.57
CA VAL A 345 1.46 0.58 0.29
C VAL A 345 0.73 1.33 1.40
N GLY A 346 1.47 2.18 2.10
CA GLY A 346 0.90 3.16 3.02
C GLY A 346 0.62 4.48 2.29
N LEU A 347 -0.58 5.02 2.45
CA LEU A 347 -1.02 6.25 1.81
C LEU A 347 -1.69 7.16 2.83
N ALA A 348 -1.07 8.31 3.05
CA ALA A 348 -1.66 9.35 3.89
C ALA A 348 -2.82 10.06 3.17
N PRO A 349 -3.84 10.54 3.91
CA PRO A 349 -4.90 11.36 3.33
C PRO A 349 -4.34 12.61 2.62
N HIS A 350 -4.98 12.98 1.51
CA HIS A 350 -4.63 14.17 0.73
C HIS A 350 -3.20 14.18 0.17
N THR A 351 -2.57 13.02 0.04
CA THR A 351 -1.28 12.86 -0.62
C THR A 351 -1.43 12.05 -1.90
N SER A 352 -0.49 12.25 -2.84
CA SER A 352 -0.42 11.49 -4.10
C SER A 352 0.79 10.57 -4.16
N GLY A 353 1.42 10.30 -3.02
CA GLY A 353 2.57 9.42 -2.91
C GLY A 353 2.29 8.25 -1.98
N GLY A 354 2.33 7.03 -2.51
CA GLY A 354 2.28 5.81 -1.71
C GLY A 354 3.69 5.37 -1.31
N VAL A 355 3.87 5.01 -0.06
CA VAL A 355 5.15 4.50 0.48
C VAL A 355 5.07 2.99 0.58
N LEU A 356 6.03 2.30 -0.04
CA LEU A 356 6.13 0.85 0.04
C LEU A 356 6.61 0.40 1.41
N GLY A 357 5.95 -0.61 1.94
CA GLY A 357 6.32 -1.30 3.16
C GLY A 357 6.19 -2.80 3.03
N ARG A 358 6.63 -3.51 4.07
CA ARG A 358 6.57 -4.96 4.15
C ARG A 358 5.96 -5.38 5.47
N ILE A 359 4.96 -6.25 5.45
CA ILE A 359 4.38 -6.81 6.67
C ILE A 359 5.38 -7.74 7.33
N ILE A 360 5.67 -7.53 8.62
CA ILE A 360 6.53 -8.41 9.39
C ILE A 360 5.81 -9.14 10.53
N GLY A 361 4.59 -8.74 10.84
CA GLY A 361 3.79 -9.35 11.88
C GLY A 361 2.58 -8.50 12.24
N TRP A 362 1.93 -8.86 13.35
CA TRP A 362 0.76 -8.14 13.87
C TRP A 362 0.74 -8.09 15.39
N THR A 363 0.03 -7.11 15.93
CA THR A 363 -0.11 -6.92 17.37
C THR A 363 -1.58 -6.80 17.76
N LYS A 364 -1.90 -7.10 19.03
CA LYS A 364 -3.26 -7.01 19.57
C LYS A 364 -3.82 -5.57 19.64
N SER A 365 -2.98 -4.58 19.45
CA SER A 365 -3.44 -3.18 19.37
C SER A 365 -4.13 -2.87 18.06
N SER A 366 -4.86 -1.77 17.97
CA SER A 366 -5.54 -1.31 16.76
C SER A 366 -4.70 -0.39 15.88
N GLY A 367 -3.42 -0.14 16.22
CA GLY A 367 -2.51 0.70 15.45
C GLY A 367 -1.70 -0.07 14.41
N GLY A 368 -1.19 0.66 13.44
CA GLY A 368 -0.15 0.21 12.53
C GLY A 368 1.21 0.75 12.97
N TYR A 369 2.14 -0.14 13.30
CA TYR A 369 3.45 0.24 13.82
C TYR A 369 4.49 0.18 12.72
N ALA A 370 5.28 1.23 12.62
CA ALA A 370 6.41 1.31 11.70
C ALA A 370 7.50 2.23 12.23
N HIS A 371 8.66 2.13 11.61
CA HIS A 371 9.76 3.05 11.91
C HIS A 371 9.34 4.51 11.70
N PRO A 372 9.79 5.47 12.54
CA PRO A 372 9.50 6.89 12.36
C PRO A 372 9.77 7.42 10.96
N MET A 373 10.79 6.90 10.26
CA MET A 373 11.10 7.27 8.88
C MET A 373 9.99 6.87 7.90
N PHE A 374 9.30 5.75 8.11
CA PHE A 374 8.17 5.33 7.27
C PHE A 374 7.02 6.34 7.38
N HIS A 375 6.71 6.76 8.60
CA HIS A 375 5.68 7.76 8.83
C HIS A 375 6.07 9.13 8.28
N ALA A 376 7.34 9.53 8.47
CA ALA A 376 7.85 10.78 7.92
C ALA A 376 7.80 10.80 6.38
N ALA A 377 8.12 9.68 5.72
CA ALA A 377 7.99 9.54 4.27
C ALA A 377 6.55 9.73 3.78
N LYS A 378 5.55 9.31 4.58
CA LYS A 378 4.14 9.59 4.34
C LYS A 378 3.70 11.01 4.73
N ARG A 379 4.61 11.83 5.27
CA ARG A 379 4.34 13.17 5.80
C ARG A 379 3.37 13.17 6.98
N ARG A 380 3.53 12.20 7.89
CA ARG A 380 2.70 12.03 9.09
C ARG A 380 3.50 12.30 10.36
N ASN A 381 2.85 12.91 11.34
CA ASN A 381 3.41 13.24 12.65
C ASN A 381 2.96 12.29 13.76
N CYS A 382 2.11 11.32 13.46
CA CYS A 382 1.67 10.25 14.37
C CYS A 382 1.01 10.75 15.67
N ASP A 383 0.25 11.83 15.61
CA ASP A 383 -0.50 12.38 16.74
C ASP A 383 -1.97 11.93 16.79
N GLY A 384 -2.24 10.73 16.32
CA GLY A 384 -3.57 10.14 16.15
C GLY A 384 -4.04 10.15 14.71
N ASP A 385 -3.14 10.35 13.78
CA ASP A 385 -3.39 10.24 12.35
C ASP A 385 -3.72 8.80 11.95
N GLU A 386 -4.63 8.67 11.00
CA GLU A 386 -4.98 7.40 10.39
C GLU A 386 -4.59 7.41 8.91
N ASP A 387 -3.91 6.37 8.47
CA ASP A 387 -3.50 6.19 7.09
C ASP A 387 -4.12 4.93 6.50
N ALA A 388 -4.32 4.98 5.18
CA ALA A 388 -4.80 3.85 4.42
C ALA A 388 -3.64 2.91 4.08
N ILE A 389 -3.80 1.63 4.43
CA ILE A 389 -2.87 0.57 4.06
C ILE A 389 -3.56 -0.35 3.05
N MET A 390 -2.86 -0.74 2.00
CA MET A 390 -3.34 -1.67 0.98
C MET A 390 -2.24 -2.65 0.57
N LEU A 391 -2.62 -3.81 0.07
CA LEU A 391 -1.67 -4.73 -0.56
C LEU A 391 -1.14 -4.11 -1.87
N LEU A 392 0.17 -4.22 -2.12
CA LEU A 392 0.79 -3.63 -3.30
C LEU A 392 0.12 -4.09 -4.59
N LEU A 393 -0.12 -5.39 -4.71
CA LEU A 393 -0.67 -5.95 -5.96
C LEU A 393 -2.12 -5.51 -6.20
N ASP A 394 -2.93 -5.32 -5.14
CA ASP A 394 -4.25 -4.72 -5.27
C ASP A 394 -4.16 -3.30 -5.85
N GLY A 395 -3.24 -2.48 -5.32
CA GLY A 395 -2.97 -1.15 -5.86
C GLY A 395 -2.57 -1.16 -7.34
N LEU A 396 -1.69 -2.08 -7.74
CA LEU A 396 -1.23 -2.21 -9.13
C LEU A 396 -2.33 -2.69 -10.09
N LEU A 397 -3.21 -3.60 -9.67
CA LEU A 397 -4.25 -4.19 -10.50
C LEU A 397 -5.53 -3.35 -10.57
N ASN A 398 -5.88 -2.67 -9.48
CA ASN A 398 -7.20 -2.08 -9.31
C ASN A 398 -7.22 -0.56 -9.31
N PHE A 399 -6.09 0.11 -9.00
CA PHE A 399 -6.02 1.56 -9.12
C PHE A 399 -6.31 2.02 -10.56
N SER A 400 -7.24 2.95 -10.71
CA SER A 400 -7.54 3.53 -12.02
C SER A 400 -7.78 5.05 -11.93
N LYS A 401 -6.92 5.79 -12.61
CA LYS A 401 -7.09 7.25 -12.78
C LYS A 401 -8.39 7.60 -13.51
N GLU A 402 -8.90 6.70 -14.35
CA GLU A 402 -10.13 6.90 -15.11
C GLU A 402 -11.39 6.91 -14.22
N ILE A 403 -11.31 6.26 -13.06
CA ILE A 403 -12.43 6.12 -12.11
C ILE A 403 -12.41 7.24 -11.07
N LEU A 404 -11.27 7.90 -10.87
CA LEU A 404 -11.13 8.98 -9.87
C LEU A 404 -12.17 10.08 -10.04
N PRO A 405 -12.65 10.65 -8.93
CA PRO A 405 -13.56 11.78 -8.95
C PRO A 405 -12.99 12.96 -9.74
N ALA A 406 -13.87 13.70 -10.42
CA ALA A 406 -13.48 14.85 -11.25
C ALA A 406 -13.02 16.06 -10.42
N ASN A 407 -13.44 16.16 -9.16
CA ASN A 407 -13.10 17.26 -8.28
C ASN A 407 -11.66 17.11 -7.74
N ARG A 408 -11.02 18.25 -7.46
CA ARG A 408 -9.62 18.29 -7.00
C ARG A 408 -9.40 17.49 -5.71
N GLY A 409 -10.29 17.61 -4.72
CA GLY A 409 -10.19 16.87 -3.46
C GLY A 409 -10.29 15.35 -3.63
N GLY A 410 -11.09 14.86 -4.60
CA GLY A 410 -11.20 13.42 -4.88
C GLY A 410 -10.00 12.82 -5.59
N GLN A 411 -9.10 13.64 -6.15
CA GLN A 411 -7.88 13.20 -6.80
C GLN A 411 -6.66 13.19 -5.87
N MET A 412 -6.80 13.75 -4.66
CA MET A 412 -5.68 13.92 -3.73
C MET A 412 -5.32 12.65 -2.97
N ASP A 413 -6.20 11.66 -2.91
CA ASP A 413 -5.98 10.39 -2.17
C ASP A 413 -5.55 9.25 -3.11
N ALA A 414 -4.93 9.57 -4.23
CA ALA A 414 -4.56 8.59 -5.24
C ALA A 414 -3.08 8.22 -5.13
N PRO A 415 -2.73 6.92 -5.10
CA PRO A 415 -1.34 6.47 -5.08
C PRO A 415 -0.69 6.64 -6.47
N LEU A 416 -0.47 7.88 -6.90
CA LEU A 416 0.09 8.19 -8.21
C LEU A 416 1.58 7.88 -8.31
N VAL A 417 2.29 7.88 -7.19
CA VAL A 417 3.72 7.59 -7.10
C VAL A 417 3.95 6.53 -6.05
N LEU A 418 4.67 5.49 -6.40
CA LEU A 418 5.17 4.49 -5.47
C LEU A 418 6.68 4.70 -5.31
N THR A 419 7.17 4.71 -4.08
CA THR A 419 8.60 4.83 -3.78
C THR A 419 9.05 3.75 -2.83
N THR A 420 10.23 3.21 -3.10
CA THR A 420 10.96 2.30 -2.21
C THR A 420 12.02 3.03 -1.39
N ARG A 421 12.25 4.32 -1.70
CA ARG A 421 13.22 5.15 -0.98
C ARG A 421 12.50 6.00 0.05
N LEU A 422 12.98 5.94 1.27
CA LEU A 422 12.60 6.81 2.37
C LEU A 422 13.63 7.95 2.42
N ASN A 423 13.34 9.06 1.75
CA ASN A 423 14.21 10.23 1.72
C ASN A 423 13.81 11.22 2.81
#